data_7f6a75a10714b13c59a993151ca8f37f
#
_entry.id   7f6a75a10714b13c59a993151ca8f37f
#
_cell.length_a   1.000
_cell.length_b   1.000
_cell.length_c   1.000
_cell.angle_alpha   90.00
_cell.angle_beta   90.00
_cell.angle_gamma   90.00
#
_symmetry.space_group_name_H-M   'P 1'
#
loop_
_entity.id
_entity.type
_entity.pdbx_description
1 polymer ?
#
loop_
_entity_poly.entity_id
_entity_poly.type
_entity_poly.pdbx_seq_one_letter_code
_entity_poly.pdbx_strand_id
1 'polypeptide(L)'
;MELLNNKVLVVPTEQEDVDKNLAGLIANQLASKYQRPALVLRRIINEDESITYEGSGRNYGKSRLENFRQFCNDTGLVEYAEGHASAFGIGIKEENLEKFVSTTNELLKDFDTTPCYFVDLEVSAEQLTDNEVFAIASNSDIWGQGLEEPLIAITNIRLTIDDIHYMGEKKNTLKLTFPGRKTSMLKFNIKDDEKDMLDPKDGTITITAIGKCSLNHYMGNVSPQVMLEDFEIVKQTKWDF
;
A
#
# COMPACT_ATOMS: atom_id res chain seq x y z
N MET A 1 19.94 9.66 8.19
CA MET A 1 19.85 8.44 7.33
C MET A 1 18.42 8.39 6.79
N GLU A 2 18.25 8.33 5.49
CA GLU A 2 16.90 8.30 4.93
C GLU A 2 16.26 6.94 5.26
N LEU A 3 15.21 6.95 6.06
CA LEU A 3 14.49 5.77 6.56
C LEU A 3 14.14 4.79 5.43
N LEU A 4 13.74 5.32 4.27
CA LEU A 4 13.32 4.53 3.13
C LEU A 4 14.46 3.82 2.38
N ASN A 5 15.72 4.07 2.71
CA ASN A 5 16.85 3.33 2.17
C ASN A 5 17.08 2.00 2.90
N ASN A 6 16.46 1.82 4.08
CA ASN A 6 16.61 0.62 4.88
C ASN A 6 15.69 -0.51 4.44
N LYS A 7 16.15 -1.75 4.57
CA LYS A 7 15.38 -2.98 4.30
C LYS A 7 14.32 -3.23 5.36
N VAL A 8 14.59 -2.85 6.60
CA VAL A 8 13.64 -2.80 7.71
C VAL A 8 13.44 -1.34 8.10
N LEU A 9 12.20 -0.88 8.15
CA LEU A 9 11.86 0.47 8.59
C LEU A 9 11.94 0.52 10.12
N VAL A 10 13.03 1.02 10.67
CA VAL A 10 13.21 1.21 12.11
C VAL A 10 12.94 2.68 12.43
N VAL A 11 11.83 2.94 13.13
CA VAL A 11 11.36 4.30 13.47
C VAL A 11 11.48 4.50 14.98
N PRO A 12 12.59 5.07 15.45
CA PRO A 12 12.72 5.49 16.84
C PRO A 12 11.89 6.77 17.06
N THR A 13 11.19 6.85 18.18
CA THR A 13 10.38 8.01 18.60
C THR A 13 10.67 8.30 20.07
N GLU A 14 10.41 9.54 20.51
CA GLU A 14 10.38 9.83 21.93
C GLU A 14 9.15 9.19 22.58
N GLN A 15 9.20 8.97 23.90
CA GLN A 15 8.16 8.23 24.62
C GLN A 15 6.79 8.91 24.51
N GLU A 16 6.78 10.24 24.46
CA GLU A 16 5.56 11.08 24.42
C GLU A 16 4.95 11.16 23.01
N ASP A 17 5.73 10.94 21.97
CA ASP A 17 5.28 11.13 20.57
C ASP A 17 4.32 10.05 20.10
N VAL A 18 4.44 8.84 20.65
CA VAL A 18 3.62 7.69 20.24
C VAL A 18 3.10 6.94 21.47
N ASP A 19 1.77 6.83 21.60
CA ASP A 19 1.17 5.94 22.60
C ASP A 19 1.54 4.48 22.31
N LYS A 20 1.90 3.74 23.38
CA LYS A 20 2.31 2.32 23.24
C LYS A 20 1.28 1.44 22.53
N ASN A 21 0.00 1.76 22.70
CA ASN A 21 -1.09 1.01 22.08
C ASN A 21 -1.25 1.32 20.58
N LEU A 22 -0.71 2.45 20.12
CA LEU A 22 -0.75 2.86 18.71
C LEU A 22 0.51 2.42 17.93
N ALA A 23 1.63 2.11 18.60
CA ALA A 23 2.87 1.70 17.94
C ALA A 23 2.66 0.54 16.97
N GLY A 24 1.86 -0.47 17.35
CA GLY A 24 1.54 -1.60 16.49
C GLY A 24 0.70 -1.24 15.26
N LEU A 25 -0.25 -0.30 15.41
CA LEU A 25 -1.05 0.19 14.29
C LEU A 25 -0.20 0.99 13.30
N ILE A 26 0.65 1.88 13.81
CA ILE A 26 1.56 2.69 12.99
C ILE A 26 2.55 1.77 12.25
N ALA A 27 3.15 0.78 12.94
CA ALA A 27 4.05 -0.19 12.32
C ALA A 27 3.35 -0.97 11.19
N ASN A 28 2.07 -1.35 11.37
CA ASN A 28 1.29 -2.03 10.35
C ASN A 28 1.02 -1.14 9.13
N GLN A 29 0.68 0.13 9.36
CA GLN A 29 0.48 1.09 8.27
C GLN A 29 1.77 1.34 7.49
N LEU A 30 2.91 1.45 8.17
CA LEU A 30 4.22 1.59 7.52
C LEU A 30 4.58 0.34 6.73
N ALA A 31 4.41 -0.85 7.31
CA ALA A 31 4.71 -2.10 6.64
C ALA A 31 3.86 -2.29 5.37
N SER A 32 2.58 -1.98 5.43
CA SER A 32 1.66 -2.05 4.28
C SER A 32 1.99 -1.00 3.22
N LYS A 33 2.21 0.25 3.63
CA LYS A 33 2.46 1.37 2.70
C LYS A 33 3.77 1.21 1.92
N TYR A 34 4.84 0.78 2.62
CA TYR A 34 6.17 0.67 2.02
C TYR A 34 6.56 -0.77 1.65
N GLN A 35 5.64 -1.72 1.86
CA GLN A 35 5.78 -3.14 1.52
C GLN A 35 7.06 -3.78 2.08
N ARG A 36 7.43 -3.43 3.30
CA ARG A 36 8.62 -3.96 4.00
C ARG A 36 8.40 -4.04 5.50
N PRO A 37 9.19 -4.87 6.22
CA PRO A 37 9.08 -4.97 7.67
C PRO A 37 9.29 -3.62 8.35
N ALA A 38 8.52 -3.34 9.42
CA ALA A 38 8.59 -2.09 10.15
C ALA A 38 8.61 -2.30 11.66
N LEU A 39 9.44 -1.53 12.35
CA LEU A 39 9.52 -1.40 13.80
C LEU A 39 9.21 0.05 14.18
N VAL A 40 8.27 0.25 15.09
CA VAL A 40 8.02 1.55 15.72
C VAL A 40 8.42 1.42 17.19
N LEU A 41 9.45 2.16 17.57
CA LEU A 41 10.16 2.01 18.84
C LEU A 41 10.09 3.31 19.63
N ARG A 42 9.75 3.22 20.89
CA ARG A 42 9.71 4.35 21.84
C ARG A 42 10.94 4.32 22.71
N ARG A 43 11.58 5.45 22.88
CA ARG A 43 12.73 5.64 23.75
C ARG A 43 12.29 5.59 25.21
N ILE A 44 12.75 4.62 25.98
CA ILE A 44 12.44 4.43 27.40
C ILE A 44 13.70 4.63 28.21
N ILE A 45 13.62 5.48 29.24
CA ILE A 45 14.68 5.65 30.22
C ILE A 45 14.31 4.76 31.41
N ASN A 46 15.16 3.77 31.69
CA ASN A 46 14.97 2.83 32.78
C ASN A 46 15.39 3.42 34.14
N GLU A 47 15.05 2.76 35.23
CA GLU A 47 15.38 3.20 36.59
C GLU A 47 16.90 3.30 36.85
N ASP A 48 17.72 2.53 36.15
CA ASP A 48 19.19 2.53 36.19
C ASP A 48 19.81 3.54 35.21
N GLU A 49 19.02 4.46 34.65
CA GLU A 49 19.41 5.46 33.64
C GLU A 49 19.81 4.87 32.27
N SER A 50 19.75 3.55 32.10
CA SER A 50 19.96 2.94 30.78
C SER A 50 18.78 3.28 29.84
N ILE A 51 19.03 3.27 28.53
CA ILE A 51 18.05 3.57 27.54
C ILE A 51 17.75 2.33 26.72
N THR A 52 16.45 2.01 26.61
CA THR A 52 15.95 0.93 25.78
C THR A 52 14.91 1.49 24.80
N TYR A 53 14.94 1.04 23.56
CA TYR A 53 13.94 1.31 22.56
C TYR A 53 12.94 0.15 22.52
N GLU A 54 11.72 0.39 22.99
CA GLU A 54 10.68 -0.62 23.09
C GLU A 54 9.49 -0.30 22.18
N GLY A 55 8.92 -1.32 21.56
CA GLY A 55 7.78 -1.08 20.70
C GLY A 55 7.23 -2.29 19.98
N SER A 56 6.77 -2.09 18.78
CA SER A 56 6.07 -3.09 18.01
C SER A 56 6.71 -3.33 16.65
N GLY A 57 6.83 -4.61 16.29
CA GLY A 57 7.22 -5.05 14.95
C GLY A 57 6.02 -5.56 14.16
N ARG A 58 6.00 -5.22 12.87
CA ARG A 58 5.02 -5.74 11.91
C ARG A 58 5.71 -6.10 10.61
N ASN A 59 5.36 -7.26 10.07
CA ASN A 59 5.81 -7.66 8.75
C ASN A 59 4.80 -7.26 7.69
N TYR A 60 5.26 -7.03 6.48
CA TYR A 60 4.37 -6.92 5.32
C TYR A 60 3.80 -8.32 4.99
N GLY A 61 2.48 -8.42 4.84
CA GLY A 61 1.79 -9.70 4.69
C GLY A 61 2.22 -10.57 3.50
N LYS A 62 2.71 -9.94 2.43
CA LYS A 62 3.25 -10.62 1.22
C LYS A 62 4.78 -10.59 1.17
N SER A 63 5.44 -10.34 2.30
CA SER A 63 6.90 -10.36 2.42
C SER A 63 7.46 -11.77 2.26
N ARG A 64 8.59 -11.89 1.55
CA ARG A 64 9.36 -13.15 1.49
C ARG A 64 10.07 -13.47 2.80
N LEU A 65 10.12 -12.54 3.74
CA LEU A 65 10.62 -12.76 5.10
C LEU A 65 9.50 -13.39 5.94
N GLU A 66 9.41 -14.72 6.00
CA GLU A 66 8.30 -15.44 6.61
C GLU A 66 8.17 -15.21 8.12
N ASN A 67 9.29 -15.08 8.84
CA ASN A 67 9.30 -14.91 10.30
C ASN A 67 10.19 -13.74 10.72
N PHE A 68 9.60 -12.54 10.68
CA PHE A 68 10.30 -11.32 11.02
C PHE A 68 10.73 -11.28 12.50
N ARG A 69 9.91 -11.79 13.42
CA ARG A 69 10.28 -11.89 14.83
C ARG A 69 11.56 -12.72 15.03
N GLN A 70 11.61 -13.92 14.43
CA GLN A 70 12.78 -14.79 14.57
C GLN A 70 14.01 -14.15 13.92
N PHE A 71 13.84 -13.53 12.75
CA PHE A 71 14.93 -12.76 12.11
C PHE A 71 15.51 -11.70 13.04
N CYS A 72 14.68 -10.94 13.77
CA CYS A 72 15.17 -9.98 14.75
C CYS A 72 15.96 -10.65 15.88
N ASN A 73 15.47 -11.75 16.43
CA ASN A 73 16.16 -12.51 17.49
C ASN A 73 17.51 -13.07 16.99
N ASP A 74 17.58 -13.56 15.78
CA ASP A 74 18.79 -14.17 15.19
C ASP A 74 19.91 -13.14 14.97
N THR A 75 19.59 -11.82 14.96
CA THR A 75 20.65 -10.79 14.96
C THR A 75 21.49 -10.78 16.22
N GLY A 76 20.95 -11.28 17.35
CA GLY A 76 21.59 -11.22 18.66
C GLY A 76 21.74 -9.79 19.23
N LEU A 77 21.02 -8.81 18.66
CA LEU A 77 21.12 -7.39 19.02
C LEU A 77 19.87 -6.86 19.74
N VAL A 78 18.83 -7.69 19.85
CA VAL A 78 17.61 -7.36 20.58
C VAL A 78 17.66 -7.97 21.98
N GLU A 79 17.02 -7.33 22.95
CA GLU A 79 16.84 -7.90 24.29
C GLU A 79 15.74 -8.95 24.28
N TYR A 80 14.67 -8.66 23.54
CA TYR A 80 13.57 -9.58 23.30
C TYR A 80 12.87 -9.25 21.98
N ALA A 81 12.27 -10.25 21.36
CA ALA A 81 11.23 -10.12 20.36
C ALA A 81 10.20 -11.22 20.61
N GLU A 82 9.00 -10.86 21.07
CA GLU A 82 7.99 -11.78 21.59
C GLU A 82 6.63 -11.55 20.96
N GLY A 83 5.93 -12.63 20.59
CA GLY A 83 4.63 -12.61 19.94
C GLY A 83 4.57 -13.51 18.72
N HIS A 84 3.80 -13.09 17.72
CA HIS A 84 3.65 -13.85 16.46
C HIS A 84 4.79 -13.57 15.48
N ALA A 85 4.98 -14.44 14.49
CA ALA A 85 6.03 -14.32 13.47
C ALA A 85 6.03 -12.96 12.74
N SER A 86 4.84 -12.40 12.50
CA SER A 86 4.65 -11.14 11.75
C SER A 86 4.15 -9.97 12.59
N ALA A 87 3.85 -10.19 13.89
CA ALA A 87 3.34 -9.14 14.79
C ALA A 87 3.80 -9.43 16.22
N PHE A 88 4.70 -8.59 16.75
CA PHE A 88 5.39 -8.86 18.01
C PHE A 88 5.81 -7.57 18.72
N GLY A 89 6.08 -7.71 20.03
CA GLY A 89 6.79 -6.71 20.83
C GLY A 89 8.28 -6.92 20.73
N ILE A 90 9.05 -5.84 20.82
CA ILE A 90 10.50 -5.86 20.69
C ILE A 90 11.14 -4.82 21.62
N GLY A 91 12.32 -5.16 22.18
CA GLY A 91 13.18 -4.26 22.92
C GLY A 91 14.60 -4.30 22.39
N ILE A 92 15.23 -3.13 22.23
CA ILE A 92 16.60 -2.97 21.73
C ILE A 92 17.30 -1.93 22.61
N LYS A 93 18.48 -2.26 23.16
CA LYS A 93 19.29 -1.28 23.87
C LYS A 93 19.77 -0.18 22.94
N GLU A 94 19.87 1.06 23.45
CA GLU A 94 20.31 2.21 22.67
C GLU A 94 21.67 1.93 21.98
N GLU A 95 22.60 1.33 22.67
CA GLU A 95 23.95 0.98 22.17
C GLU A 95 23.91 0.01 20.96
N ASN A 96 22.83 -0.77 20.81
CA ASN A 96 22.66 -1.75 19.75
C ASN A 96 21.83 -1.23 18.57
N LEU A 97 21.10 -0.12 18.69
CA LEU A 97 20.12 0.32 17.70
C LEU A 97 20.74 0.56 16.31
N GLU A 98 21.83 1.33 16.25
CA GLU A 98 22.51 1.61 14.97
C GLU A 98 23.10 0.33 14.34
N LYS A 99 23.68 -0.53 15.19
CA LYS A 99 24.22 -1.81 14.76
C LYS A 99 23.11 -2.74 14.26
N PHE A 100 21.95 -2.75 14.91
CA PHE A 100 20.78 -3.50 14.46
C PHE A 100 20.34 -3.05 13.07
N VAL A 101 20.20 -1.73 12.83
CA VAL A 101 19.85 -1.19 11.51
C VAL A 101 20.86 -1.60 10.43
N SER A 102 22.14 -1.46 10.70
CA SER A 102 23.19 -1.83 9.74
C SER A 102 23.23 -3.33 9.47
N THR A 103 23.09 -4.15 10.52
CA THR A 103 23.09 -5.62 10.40
C THR A 103 21.89 -6.12 9.62
N THR A 104 20.69 -5.58 9.89
CA THR A 104 19.46 -5.98 9.14
C THR A 104 19.56 -5.60 7.67
N ASN A 105 20.15 -4.44 7.34
CA ASN A 105 20.39 -4.05 5.95
C ASN A 105 21.37 -4.99 5.23
N GLU A 106 22.46 -5.41 5.92
CA GLU A 106 23.43 -6.33 5.31
C GLU A 106 22.84 -7.74 5.13
N LEU A 107 22.13 -8.26 6.14
CA LEU A 107 21.48 -9.57 6.05
C LEU A 107 20.40 -9.63 4.97
N LEU A 108 19.73 -8.51 4.71
CA LEU A 108 18.67 -8.40 3.71
C LEU A 108 19.13 -7.67 2.44
N LYS A 109 20.43 -7.56 2.17
CA LYS A 109 20.93 -6.80 0.99
C LYS A 109 20.34 -7.26 -0.33
N ASP A 110 20.17 -8.57 -0.49
CA ASP A 110 19.59 -9.19 -1.69
C ASP A 110 18.05 -9.28 -1.64
N PHE A 111 17.44 -8.77 -0.56
CA PHE A 111 16.00 -8.76 -0.41
C PHE A 111 15.39 -7.64 -1.24
N ASP A 112 14.55 -8.00 -2.19
CA ASP A 112 13.84 -7.03 -3.01
C ASP A 112 12.74 -6.34 -2.17
N THR A 113 12.85 -5.04 -2.04
CA THR A 113 11.89 -4.17 -1.35
C THR A 113 11.19 -3.22 -2.32
N THR A 114 11.28 -3.47 -3.61
CA THR A 114 10.54 -2.72 -4.62
C THR A 114 9.04 -2.93 -4.40
N PRO A 115 8.26 -1.88 -4.20
CA PRO A 115 6.81 -2.01 -4.08
C PRO A 115 6.22 -2.66 -5.32
N CYS A 116 5.40 -3.67 -5.13
CA CYS A 116 4.72 -4.37 -6.21
C CYS A 116 3.31 -4.78 -5.78
N TYR A 117 2.45 -4.97 -6.77
CA TYR A 117 1.09 -5.49 -6.55
C TYR A 117 0.99 -6.92 -7.07
N PHE A 118 0.38 -7.78 -6.27
CA PHE A 118 0.03 -9.13 -6.70
C PHE A 118 -1.41 -9.09 -7.19
N VAL A 119 -1.59 -9.17 -8.51
CA VAL A 119 -2.92 -9.14 -9.13
C VAL A 119 -3.42 -10.54 -9.41
N ASP A 120 -4.72 -10.75 -9.20
CA ASP A 120 -5.37 -12.04 -9.42
C ASP A 120 -5.81 -12.21 -10.88
N LEU A 121 -6.06 -11.10 -11.57
CA LEU A 121 -6.44 -11.06 -12.96
C LEU A 121 -5.82 -9.85 -13.66
N GLU A 122 -5.19 -10.08 -14.81
CA GLU A 122 -4.80 -9.02 -15.74
C GLU A 122 -5.65 -9.11 -17.01
N VAL A 123 -6.25 -7.99 -17.40
CA VAL A 123 -7.13 -7.90 -18.57
C VAL A 123 -6.98 -6.56 -19.26
N SER A 124 -7.08 -6.51 -20.59
CA SER A 124 -7.06 -5.22 -21.29
C SER A 124 -8.42 -4.50 -21.15
N ALA A 125 -8.38 -3.17 -21.19
CA ALA A 125 -9.60 -2.35 -21.15
C ALA A 125 -10.59 -2.69 -22.27
N GLU A 126 -10.13 -3.17 -23.41
CA GLU A 126 -10.99 -3.58 -24.52
C GLU A 126 -11.74 -4.89 -24.22
N GLN A 127 -11.12 -5.81 -23.49
CA GLN A 127 -11.67 -7.13 -23.16
C GLN A 127 -12.57 -7.10 -21.94
N LEU A 128 -12.27 -6.27 -20.95
CA LEU A 128 -13.07 -6.19 -19.72
C LEU A 128 -14.48 -5.67 -20.01
N THR A 129 -15.49 -6.43 -19.71
CA THR A 129 -16.90 -6.08 -19.92
C THR A 129 -17.59 -5.64 -18.62
N ASP A 130 -18.69 -4.88 -18.73
CA ASP A 130 -19.54 -4.52 -17.59
C ASP A 130 -20.04 -5.76 -16.82
N ASN A 131 -20.35 -6.85 -17.55
CA ASN A 131 -20.83 -8.10 -16.94
C ASN A 131 -19.77 -8.81 -16.12
N GLU A 132 -18.50 -8.79 -16.53
CA GLU A 132 -17.39 -9.37 -15.77
C GLU A 132 -17.14 -8.61 -14.49
N VAL A 133 -17.11 -7.27 -14.56
CA VAL A 133 -16.97 -6.44 -13.34
C VAL A 133 -18.14 -6.67 -12.40
N PHE A 134 -19.38 -6.74 -12.94
CA PHE A 134 -20.58 -7.03 -12.15
C PHE A 134 -20.51 -8.42 -11.51
N ALA A 135 -20.09 -9.44 -12.25
CA ALA A 135 -19.99 -10.81 -11.75
C ALA A 135 -18.98 -10.93 -10.60
N ILE A 136 -17.80 -10.32 -10.74
CA ILE A 136 -16.79 -10.30 -9.66
C ILE A 136 -17.36 -9.58 -8.43
N ALA A 137 -17.88 -8.37 -8.61
CA ALA A 137 -18.40 -7.53 -7.54
C ALA A 137 -19.62 -8.14 -6.81
N SER A 138 -20.44 -8.94 -7.50
CA SER A 138 -21.59 -9.63 -6.90
C SER A 138 -21.23 -10.72 -5.92
N ASN A 139 -19.96 -11.13 -5.84
CA ASN A 139 -19.47 -12.11 -4.89
C ASN A 139 -18.83 -11.46 -3.65
N SER A 140 -19.12 -10.18 -3.38
CA SER A 140 -18.51 -9.42 -2.28
C SER A 140 -18.71 -10.02 -0.88
N ASP A 141 -19.72 -10.85 -0.70
CA ASP A 141 -20.05 -11.53 0.56
C ASP A 141 -19.17 -12.75 0.86
N ILE A 142 -18.43 -13.26 -0.11
CA ILE A 142 -17.52 -14.40 0.11
C ILE A 142 -16.07 -13.97 0.42
N TRP A 143 -15.73 -12.69 0.20
CA TRP A 143 -14.39 -12.18 0.48
C TRP A 143 -14.19 -11.92 1.97
N GLY A 144 -13.02 -12.28 2.50
CA GLY A 144 -12.72 -12.07 3.92
C GLY A 144 -11.45 -12.79 4.35
N GLN A 145 -11.42 -13.21 5.60
CA GLN A 145 -10.27 -13.91 6.14
C GLN A 145 -10.06 -15.27 5.42
N GLY A 146 -8.91 -15.41 4.78
CA GLY A 146 -8.52 -16.63 4.03
C GLY A 146 -8.91 -16.61 2.55
N LEU A 147 -9.76 -15.68 2.10
CA LEU A 147 -10.07 -15.46 0.69
C LEU A 147 -10.14 -13.93 0.44
N GLU A 148 -9.02 -13.32 0.10
CA GLU A 148 -8.95 -11.89 -0.15
C GLU A 148 -9.79 -11.48 -1.37
N GLU A 149 -10.32 -10.26 -1.33
CA GLU A 149 -11.00 -9.66 -2.48
C GLU A 149 -10.04 -9.53 -3.66
N PRO A 150 -10.42 -9.98 -4.88
CA PRO A 150 -9.52 -9.97 -6.03
C PRO A 150 -9.06 -8.58 -6.39
N LEU A 151 -7.75 -8.44 -6.61
CA LEU A 151 -7.15 -7.26 -7.19
C LEU A 151 -6.98 -7.49 -8.70
N ILE A 152 -7.57 -6.64 -9.53
CA ILE A 152 -7.46 -6.73 -10.98
C ILE A 152 -6.54 -5.63 -11.54
N ALA A 153 -5.73 -5.98 -12.53
CA ALA A 153 -4.99 -5.04 -13.34
C ALA A 153 -5.70 -4.86 -14.68
N ILE A 154 -5.99 -3.62 -15.04
CA ILE A 154 -6.61 -3.27 -16.30
C ILE A 154 -5.60 -2.50 -17.12
N THR A 155 -5.15 -3.10 -18.22
CA THR A 155 -4.13 -2.55 -19.09
C THR A 155 -4.74 -1.80 -20.28
N ASN A 156 -3.95 -0.94 -20.93
CA ASN A 156 -4.32 -0.21 -22.14
C ASN A 156 -5.58 0.66 -21.99
N ILE A 157 -5.78 1.26 -20.84
CA ILE A 157 -6.86 2.22 -20.63
C ILE A 157 -6.46 3.53 -21.31
N ARG A 158 -7.12 3.84 -22.41
CA ARG A 158 -6.88 5.09 -23.14
C ARG A 158 -7.89 6.13 -22.71
N LEU A 159 -7.42 7.29 -22.27
CA LEU A 159 -8.22 8.39 -21.72
C LEU A 159 -7.93 9.68 -22.46
N THR A 160 -9.00 10.42 -22.71
CA THR A 160 -9.01 11.83 -23.10
C THR A 160 -9.37 12.69 -21.90
N ILE A 161 -9.33 14.01 -22.05
CA ILE A 161 -9.77 14.93 -20.98
C ILE A 161 -11.25 14.71 -20.60
N ASP A 162 -12.09 14.29 -21.56
CA ASP A 162 -13.51 14.06 -21.33
C ASP A 162 -13.80 12.80 -20.52
N ASP A 163 -12.83 11.91 -20.38
CA ASP A 163 -12.97 10.66 -19.61
C ASP A 163 -12.55 10.83 -18.14
N ILE A 164 -11.98 12.00 -17.77
CA ILE A 164 -11.39 12.26 -16.46
C ILE A 164 -12.21 13.30 -15.71
N HIS A 165 -12.85 12.89 -14.62
CA HIS A 165 -13.72 13.76 -13.84
C HIS A 165 -13.27 13.83 -12.39
N TYR A 166 -13.16 15.05 -11.84
CA TYR A 166 -12.87 15.28 -10.43
C TYR A 166 -14.14 15.75 -9.71
N MET A 167 -14.61 14.95 -8.76
CA MET A 167 -15.89 15.11 -8.06
C MET A 167 -15.68 15.48 -6.59
N GLY A 168 -16.81 15.91 -5.96
CA GLY A 168 -16.84 16.37 -4.58
C GLY A 168 -16.46 17.84 -4.44
N GLU A 169 -16.79 18.45 -3.31
CA GLU A 169 -16.54 19.87 -3.02
C GLU A 169 -15.03 20.20 -3.11
N LYS A 170 -14.18 19.29 -2.63
CA LYS A 170 -12.72 19.43 -2.66
C LYS A 170 -12.08 18.91 -3.95
N LYS A 171 -12.87 18.42 -4.91
CA LYS A 171 -12.38 17.78 -6.15
C LYS A 171 -11.31 16.70 -5.88
N ASN A 172 -11.48 15.94 -4.82
CA ASN A 172 -10.54 14.91 -4.39
C ASN A 172 -11.04 13.48 -4.66
N THR A 173 -12.10 13.32 -5.44
CA THR A 173 -12.56 12.03 -5.94
C THR A 173 -12.39 12.00 -7.45
N LEU A 174 -11.52 11.13 -7.92
CA LEU A 174 -11.36 10.84 -9.35
C LEU A 174 -12.43 9.87 -9.80
N LYS A 175 -13.04 10.15 -10.95
CA LYS A 175 -13.85 9.20 -11.71
C LYS A 175 -13.32 9.14 -13.14
N LEU A 176 -12.95 7.95 -13.57
CA LEU A 176 -12.62 7.66 -14.97
C LEU A 176 -13.82 6.96 -15.61
N THR A 177 -14.18 7.40 -16.80
CA THR A 177 -15.27 6.83 -17.59
C THR A 177 -14.74 6.18 -18.86
N PHE A 178 -15.50 5.24 -19.39
CA PHE A 178 -15.14 4.54 -20.60
C PHE A 178 -16.26 4.72 -21.65
N PRO A 179 -15.97 5.23 -22.83
CA PRO A 179 -16.98 5.40 -23.87
C PRO A 179 -17.73 4.09 -24.15
N GLY A 180 -19.09 4.16 -24.11
CA GLY A 180 -19.95 3.02 -24.39
C GLY A 180 -20.09 1.99 -23.28
N ARG A 181 -19.57 2.23 -22.07
CA ARG A 181 -19.66 1.33 -20.91
C ARG A 181 -20.35 1.97 -19.72
N LYS A 182 -20.94 1.14 -18.87
CA LYS A 182 -21.52 1.54 -17.57
C LYS A 182 -20.48 1.52 -16.45
N THR A 183 -19.44 0.68 -16.59
CA THR A 183 -18.34 0.60 -15.65
C THR A 183 -17.58 1.93 -15.60
N SER A 184 -17.30 2.40 -14.41
CA SER A 184 -16.39 3.53 -14.16
C SER A 184 -15.33 3.12 -13.14
N MET A 185 -14.19 3.79 -13.12
CA MET A 185 -13.21 3.67 -12.06
C MET A 185 -13.30 4.86 -11.12
N LEU A 186 -13.17 4.62 -9.82
CA LEU A 186 -13.20 5.66 -8.80
C LEU A 186 -12.00 5.54 -7.88
N LYS A 187 -11.37 6.68 -7.57
CA LYS A 187 -10.33 6.80 -6.53
C LYS A 187 -10.70 7.95 -5.60
N PHE A 188 -10.87 7.64 -4.32
CA PHE A 188 -11.06 8.65 -3.30
C PHE A 188 -9.71 9.21 -2.84
N ASN A 189 -9.74 10.47 -2.41
CA ASN A 189 -8.57 11.18 -1.85
C ASN A 189 -7.36 11.20 -2.81
N ILE A 190 -7.64 11.38 -4.11
CA ILE A 190 -6.59 11.60 -5.10
C ILE A 190 -5.77 12.84 -4.74
N LYS A 191 -4.46 12.74 -4.85
CA LYS A 191 -3.53 13.81 -4.56
C LYS A 191 -3.31 14.69 -5.77
N ASP A 192 -2.77 15.90 -5.56
CA ASP A 192 -2.56 16.85 -6.65
C ASP A 192 -1.47 16.39 -7.62
N ASP A 193 -0.42 15.73 -7.13
CA ASP A 193 0.60 15.09 -7.98
C ASP A 193 0.03 13.99 -8.88
N GLU A 194 -0.91 13.19 -8.38
CA GLU A 194 -1.61 12.18 -9.18
C GLU A 194 -2.53 12.81 -10.24
N LYS A 195 -3.17 13.95 -9.91
CA LYS A 195 -3.99 14.69 -10.89
C LYS A 195 -3.14 15.27 -12.03
N ASP A 196 -1.96 15.81 -11.69
CA ASP A 196 -1.02 16.35 -12.66
C ASP A 196 -0.52 15.26 -13.63
N MET A 197 -0.34 14.02 -13.13
CA MET A 197 0.01 12.85 -13.96
C MET A 197 -1.11 12.48 -14.94
N LEU A 198 -2.38 12.64 -14.53
CA LEU A 198 -3.57 12.29 -15.32
C LEU A 198 -4.03 13.40 -16.28
N ASP A 199 -3.20 14.39 -16.55
CA ASP A 199 -3.52 15.45 -17.51
C ASP A 199 -3.09 15.06 -18.94
N PRO A 200 -4.03 14.70 -19.84
CA PRO A 200 -3.71 14.34 -21.21
C PRO A 200 -3.31 15.56 -22.06
N LYS A 201 -3.45 16.79 -21.52
CA LYS A 201 -3.25 18.05 -22.26
C LYS A 201 -4.06 18.05 -23.55
N ASP A 202 -3.39 18.24 -24.69
CA ASP A 202 -4.00 18.27 -26.02
C ASP A 202 -3.94 16.89 -26.71
N GLY A 203 -4.20 15.79 -25.98
CA GLY A 203 -4.02 14.45 -26.53
C GLY A 203 -4.75 13.36 -25.77
N THR A 204 -4.06 12.23 -25.67
CA THR A 204 -4.51 11.06 -24.89
C THR A 204 -3.43 10.56 -23.98
N ILE A 205 -3.81 10.00 -22.84
CA ILE A 205 -2.94 9.18 -22.00
C ILE A 205 -3.41 7.73 -22.07
N THR A 206 -2.46 6.81 -21.98
CA THR A 206 -2.72 5.40 -21.78
C THR A 206 -2.18 4.99 -20.43
N ILE A 207 -3.02 4.40 -19.61
CA ILE A 207 -2.66 3.97 -18.27
C ILE A 207 -2.85 2.46 -18.10
N THR A 208 -2.12 1.87 -17.17
CA THR A 208 -2.46 0.63 -16.50
C THR A 208 -2.97 0.98 -15.12
N ALA A 209 -4.09 0.42 -14.72
CA ALA A 209 -4.70 0.68 -13.42
C ALA A 209 -4.97 -0.62 -12.68
N ILE A 210 -4.83 -0.59 -11.35
CA ILE A 210 -5.20 -1.70 -10.48
C ILE A 210 -6.31 -1.28 -9.55
N GLY A 211 -7.21 -2.21 -9.26
CA GLY A 211 -8.33 -1.92 -8.38
C GLY A 211 -9.20 -3.15 -8.11
N LYS A 212 -10.24 -2.93 -7.31
CA LYS A 212 -11.20 -3.94 -6.89
C LYS A 212 -12.56 -3.67 -7.50
N CYS A 213 -13.22 -4.73 -7.95
CA CYS A 213 -14.57 -4.63 -8.50
C CYS A 213 -15.60 -4.36 -7.39
N SER A 214 -16.51 -3.43 -7.62
CA SER A 214 -17.60 -3.15 -6.68
C SER A 214 -18.88 -2.76 -7.41
N LEU A 215 -19.99 -2.66 -6.68
CA LEU A 215 -21.27 -2.22 -7.20
C LEU A 215 -21.63 -0.87 -6.61
N ASN A 216 -21.97 0.08 -7.47
CA ASN A 216 -22.52 1.36 -7.06
C ASN A 216 -24.05 1.27 -7.02
N HIS A 217 -24.62 1.49 -5.83
CA HIS A 217 -26.07 1.54 -5.62
C HIS A 217 -26.50 3.00 -5.49
N TYR A 218 -27.13 3.55 -6.51
CA TYR A 218 -27.57 4.94 -6.51
C TYR A 218 -28.96 5.11 -7.10
N MET A 219 -29.88 5.71 -6.34
CA MET A 219 -31.27 5.96 -6.74
C MET A 219 -32.00 4.73 -7.34
N GLY A 220 -31.79 3.56 -6.72
CA GLY A 220 -32.39 2.29 -7.17
C GLY A 220 -31.71 1.64 -8.38
N ASN A 221 -30.70 2.27 -8.96
CA ASN A 221 -29.88 1.69 -10.02
C ASN A 221 -28.62 1.04 -9.45
N VAL A 222 -28.22 -0.07 -10.05
CA VAL A 222 -26.98 -0.76 -9.73
C VAL A 222 -26.07 -0.71 -10.96
N SER A 223 -24.85 -0.23 -10.79
CA SER A 223 -23.86 -0.17 -11.85
C SER A 223 -22.50 -0.72 -11.40
N PRO A 224 -21.80 -1.46 -12.27
CA PRO A 224 -20.46 -1.94 -11.97
C PRO A 224 -19.47 -0.77 -11.91
N GLN A 225 -18.52 -0.87 -10.98
CA GLN A 225 -17.40 0.07 -10.86
C GLN A 225 -16.15 -0.65 -10.41
N VAL A 226 -15.00 -0.03 -10.61
CA VAL A 226 -13.72 -0.48 -10.07
C VAL A 226 -13.21 0.58 -9.09
N MET A 227 -12.97 0.18 -7.86
CA MET A 227 -12.33 1.02 -6.85
C MET A 227 -10.83 0.99 -7.12
N LEU A 228 -10.32 2.10 -7.65
CA LEU A 228 -8.94 2.25 -8.08
C LEU A 228 -8.03 2.34 -6.85
N GLU A 229 -7.05 1.45 -6.75
CA GLU A 229 -5.99 1.51 -5.73
C GLU A 229 -4.80 2.32 -6.22
N ASP A 230 -4.31 2.01 -7.44
CA ASP A 230 -3.16 2.68 -8.03
C ASP A 230 -3.21 2.66 -9.56
N PHE A 231 -2.36 3.46 -10.20
CA PHE A 231 -2.23 3.49 -11.66
C PHE A 231 -0.83 3.95 -12.06
N GLU A 232 -0.43 3.59 -13.27
CA GLU A 232 0.78 4.09 -13.91
C GLU A 232 0.48 4.65 -15.31
N ILE A 233 1.21 5.67 -15.71
CA ILE A 233 1.14 6.20 -17.08
C ILE A 233 2.05 5.38 -17.97
N VAL A 234 1.47 4.66 -18.93
CA VAL A 234 2.20 3.84 -19.89
C VAL A 234 2.65 4.67 -21.09
N LYS A 235 1.77 5.57 -21.57
CA LYS A 235 2.03 6.39 -22.76
C LYS A 235 1.23 7.69 -22.74
N GLN A 236 1.85 8.76 -23.20
CA GLN A 236 1.17 10.02 -23.50
C GLN A 236 1.36 10.36 -24.98
N THR A 237 0.26 10.68 -25.67
CA THR A 237 0.27 11.01 -27.10
C THR A 237 -0.41 12.39 -27.28
N LYS A 238 0.29 13.32 -27.93
CA LYS A 238 -0.30 14.61 -28.33
C LYS A 238 -1.02 14.45 -29.67
N TRP A 239 -2.04 15.26 -29.85
CA TRP A 239 -2.65 15.43 -31.17
C TRP A 239 -1.72 16.32 -32.00
N ASP A 240 -1.28 15.84 -33.14
CA ASP A 240 -0.64 16.68 -34.18
C ASP A 240 -1.77 17.23 -35.06
N PHE A 241 -2.05 18.53 -34.90
CA PHE A 241 -2.95 19.26 -35.77
C PHE A 241 -2.15 20.06 -36.82
#